data_bb6adecb1e7c9dcc88f76cc08c3750a1
#
_entry.id   bb6adecb1e7c9dcc88f76cc08c3750a1
#
_cell.length_a   1.000
_cell.length_b   1.000
_cell.length_c   1.000
_cell.angle_alpha   90.00
_cell.angle_beta   90.00
_cell.angle_gamma   90.00
#
_symmetry.space_group_name_H-M   'P 1'
#
loop_
_entity.id
_entity.type
_entity.pdbx_description
1 polymer ?
#
loop_
_entity_poly.entity_id
_entity_poly.type
_entity_poly.pdbx_seq_one_letter_code
_entity_poly.pdbx_strand_id
1 'polypeptide(L)'
;RRTKMKQHLLKEIEVGTKNALLKKKIITHYIYNGSSTITDLAKELDLSVPTVTKFISEMCEEGYINDYGKLETSGGRYPSLYGLNPESGYFIGVDIKKFAINIGLINFKGDMVELKMNIPFKSENTSEALEELCKLILQFIKKVDIDNDKILNININVSGRVNPESGYSFSQFNFEERPLAEVLTEKIGFRVTIDNDTRAMTYGEYMKGCVKGEKDIIFVNVSWGLGIGIIIDGKIYTGKSGFSGEFGHTNVFDNEIICHCGKKGCLETEASGSALHRILIERIQNGE
;
A
#
# COMPACT_ATOMS: atom_id res chain seq x y z
N ARG A 1 12.25 -22.42 -10.05
CA ARG A 1 13.31 -22.10 -9.05
C ARG A 1 13.37 -20.60 -8.71
N ARG A 2 13.37 -19.70 -9.72
CA ARG A 2 13.47 -18.22 -9.49
C ARG A 2 12.28 -17.64 -8.70
N THR A 3 11.07 -18.11 -8.90
CA THR A 3 9.86 -17.61 -8.22
C THR A 3 9.82 -17.98 -6.73
N LYS A 4 10.20 -19.22 -6.38
CA LYS A 4 10.37 -19.62 -4.96
C LYS A 4 11.45 -18.78 -4.26
N MET A 5 12.47 -18.31 -4.97
CA MET A 5 13.51 -17.42 -4.45
C MET A 5 12.99 -16.02 -4.12
N LYS A 6 12.05 -15.49 -4.92
CA LYS A 6 11.51 -14.12 -4.71
C LYS A 6 10.61 -14.02 -3.48
N GLN A 7 9.75 -15.01 -3.24
CA GLN A 7 9.01 -15.12 -1.98
C GLN A 7 9.94 -15.33 -0.77
N HIS A 8 11.12 -15.91 -1.00
CA HIS A 8 12.14 -16.11 0.04
C HIS A 8 12.71 -14.77 0.54
N LEU A 9 13.05 -13.83 -0.36
CA LEU A 9 13.56 -12.51 0.04
C LEU A 9 12.57 -11.73 0.91
N LEU A 10 11.27 -11.74 0.59
CA LEU A 10 10.26 -11.09 1.41
C LEU A 10 10.20 -11.68 2.81
N LYS A 11 10.24 -13.00 2.93
CA LYS A 11 10.28 -13.70 4.23
C LYS A 11 11.55 -13.38 5.02
N GLU A 12 12.71 -13.35 4.37
CA GLU A 12 13.97 -13.00 5.01
C GLU A 12 13.99 -11.53 5.50
N ILE A 13 13.36 -10.61 4.76
CA ILE A 13 13.17 -9.22 5.16
C ILE A 13 12.28 -9.15 6.40
N GLU A 14 11.22 -9.94 6.48
CA GLU A 14 10.33 -10.03 7.64
C GLU A 14 11.05 -10.59 8.87
N VAL A 15 11.88 -11.62 8.67
CA VAL A 15 12.73 -12.19 9.73
C VAL A 15 13.84 -11.22 10.16
N GLY A 16 14.23 -10.27 9.30
CA GLY A 16 15.22 -9.25 9.60
C GLY A 16 16.66 -9.72 9.47
N THR A 17 16.96 -10.67 8.58
CA THR A 17 18.35 -11.09 8.35
C THR A 17 19.18 -9.93 7.82
N LYS A 18 20.44 -9.83 8.26
CA LYS A 18 21.34 -8.71 7.92
C LYS A 18 21.45 -8.49 6.40
N ASN A 19 21.60 -9.57 5.65
CA ASN A 19 21.73 -9.51 4.19
C ASN A 19 20.42 -9.05 3.52
N ALA A 20 19.27 -9.56 3.97
CA ALA A 20 17.98 -9.15 3.44
C ALA A 20 17.65 -7.68 3.76
N LEU A 21 18.04 -7.19 4.93
CA LEU A 21 17.91 -5.78 5.29
C LEU A 21 18.78 -4.87 4.41
N LEU A 22 19.98 -5.32 4.01
CA LEU A 22 20.82 -4.59 3.07
C LEU A 22 20.21 -4.61 1.65
N LYS A 23 19.74 -5.75 1.18
CA LYS A 23 19.00 -5.85 -0.10
C LYS A 23 17.74 -4.95 -0.07
N LYS A 24 17.00 -4.91 1.04
CA LYS A 24 15.86 -3.98 1.23
C LYS A 24 16.30 -2.53 1.10
N LYS A 25 17.42 -2.12 1.72
CA LYS A 25 17.94 -0.74 1.59
C LYS A 25 18.24 -0.38 0.12
N ILE A 26 18.87 -1.31 -0.63
CA ILE A 26 19.19 -1.13 -2.05
C ILE A 26 17.91 -0.98 -2.88
N ILE A 27 16.94 -1.89 -2.67
CA ILE A 27 15.62 -1.82 -3.36
C ILE A 27 14.93 -0.49 -3.06
N THR A 28 14.87 -0.12 -1.77
CA THR A 28 14.25 1.14 -1.33
C THR A 28 14.92 2.35 -1.98
N HIS A 29 16.25 2.37 -2.02
CA HIS A 29 16.97 3.45 -2.71
C HIS A 29 16.55 3.57 -4.19
N TYR A 30 16.52 2.45 -4.91
CA TYR A 30 16.11 2.48 -6.32
C TYR A 30 14.63 2.83 -6.55
N ILE A 31 13.75 2.52 -5.61
CA ILE A 31 12.34 2.94 -5.67
C ILE A 31 12.23 4.47 -5.61
N TYR A 32 13.00 5.11 -4.73
CA TYR A 32 12.94 6.56 -4.51
C TYR A 32 13.78 7.37 -5.51
N ASN A 33 14.97 6.88 -5.84
CA ASN A 33 15.98 7.66 -6.55
C ASN A 33 16.21 7.19 -8.01
N GLY A 34 15.58 6.05 -8.39
CA GLY A 34 15.82 5.43 -9.70
C GLY A 34 17.17 4.74 -9.80
N SER A 35 17.58 4.43 -11.04
CA SER A 35 18.85 3.72 -11.32
C SER A 35 20.07 4.56 -11.00
N SER A 36 21.14 3.95 -10.49
CA SER A 36 22.39 4.61 -10.12
C SER A 36 23.62 3.73 -10.40
N THR A 37 24.81 4.33 -10.32
CA THR A 37 26.06 3.57 -10.37
C THR A 37 26.36 2.90 -9.03
N ILE A 38 27.22 1.88 -9.03
CA ILE A 38 27.65 1.23 -7.77
C ILE A 38 28.33 2.24 -6.84
N THR A 39 29.12 3.17 -7.39
CA THR A 39 29.84 4.18 -6.60
C THR A 39 28.88 5.16 -5.91
N ASP A 40 27.88 5.65 -6.66
CA ASP A 40 26.86 6.55 -6.09
C ASP A 40 26.03 5.85 -5.03
N LEU A 41 25.59 4.64 -5.33
CA LEU A 41 24.83 3.81 -4.38
C LEU A 41 25.62 3.55 -3.08
N ALA A 42 26.92 3.25 -3.21
CA ALA A 42 27.80 3.03 -2.05
C ALA A 42 27.89 4.28 -1.17
N LYS A 43 28.06 5.45 -1.80
CA LYS A 43 28.11 6.75 -1.11
C LYS A 43 26.79 7.07 -0.40
N GLU A 44 25.66 6.88 -1.09
CA GLU A 44 24.34 7.23 -0.56
C GLU A 44 23.88 6.31 0.58
N LEU A 45 24.27 5.03 0.52
CA LEU A 45 23.92 4.06 1.57
C LEU A 45 24.96 3.97 2.70
N ASP A 46 26.05 4.75 2.63
CA ASP A 46 27.19 4.68 3.55
C ASP A 46 27.75 3.25 3.67
N LEU A 47 28.01 2.64 2.50
CA LEU A 47 28.55 1.29 2.37
C LEU A 47 29.85 1.29 1.55
N SER A 48 30.69 0.28 1.78
CA SER A 48 31.88 0.12 0.95
C SER A 48 31.51 -0.34 -0.46
N VAL A 49 32.25 0.16 -1.47
CA VAL A 49 32.07 -0.24 -2.89
C VAL A 49 32.12 -1.76 -3.08
N PRO A 50 33.06 -2.53 -2.48
CA PRO A 50 33.05 -3.99 -2.56
C PRO A 50 31.77 -4.63 -2.02
N THR A 51 31.23 -4.10 -0.91
CA THR A 51 29.96 -4.59 -0.34
C THR A 51 28.82 -4.39 -1.32
N VAL A 52 28.67 -3.19 -1.86
CA VAL A 52 27.60 -2.87 -2.83
C VAL A 52 27.76 -3.72 -4.09
N THR A 53 28.98 -3.85 -4.62
CA THR A 53 29.26 -4.68 -5.79
C THR A 53 28.81 -6.12 -5.59
N LYS A 54 29.11 -6.71 -4.43
CA LYS A 54 28.67 -8.06 -4.08
C LYS A 54 27.13 -8.18 -4.13
N PHE A 55 26.41 -7.28 -3.43
CA PHE A 55 24.95 -7.35 -3.38
C PHE A 55 24.29 -7.06 -4.74
N ILE A 56 24.83 -6.12 -5.53
CA ILE A 56 24.33 -5.86 -6.89
C ILE A 56 24.51 -7.10 -7.78
N SER A 57 25.69 -7.75 -7.74
CA SER A 57 25.91 -8.99 -8.50
C SER A 57 24.92 -10.08 -8.10
N GLU A 58 24.77 -10.35 -6.80
CA GLU A 58 23.81 -11.33 -6.31
C GLU A 58 22.38 -11.00 -6.75
N MET A 59 21.95 -9.73 -6.63
CA MET A 59 20.60 -9.31 -6.99
C MET A 59 20.36 -9.31 -8.51
N CYS A 60 21.39 -9.13 -9.32
CA CYS A 60 21.32 -9.33 -10.78
C CYS A 60 21.14 -10.82 -11.12
N GLU A 61 21.89 -11.73 -10.49
CA GLU A 61 21.75 -13.17 -10.66
C GLU A 61 20.35 -13.67 -10.20
N GLU A 62 19.84 -13.12 -9.11
CA GLU A 62 18.49 -13.38 -8.59
C GLU A 62 17.40 -12.76 -9.47
N GLY A 63 17.73 -11.81 -10.34
CA GLY A 63 16.83 -11.15 -11.28
C GLY A 63 16.02 -9.99 -10.67
N TYR A 64 16.45 -9.42 -9.55
CA TYR A 64 15.82 -8.21 -8.96
C TYR A 64 16.34 -6.92 -9.58
N ILE A 65 17.57 -6.92 -10.06
CA ILE A 65 18.29 -5.77 -10.62
C ILE A 65 18.72 -6.09 -12.04
N ASN A 66 18.65 -5.10 -12.92
CA ASN A 66 19.21 -5.11 -14.26
C ASN A 66 20.43 -4.19 -14.34
N ASP A 67 21.43 -4.59 -15.14
CA ASP A 67 22.45 -3.71 -15.68
C ASP A 67 21.85 -3.01 -16.92
N TYR A 68 21.66 -1.70 -16.83
CA TYR A 68 21.11 -0.87 -17.91
C TYR A 68 22.20 -0.34 -18.86
N GLY A 69 23.43 -0.84 -18.73
CA GLY A 69 24.55 -0.47 -19.59
C GLY A 69 25.34 0.72 -19.05
N LYS A 70 26.26 1.20 -19.89
CA LYS A 70 27.21 2.25 -19.53
C LYS A 70 26.62 3.63 -19.74
N LEU A 71 26.84 4.51 -18.77
CA LEU A 71 26.54 5.95 -18.91
C LEU A 71 27.57 6.58 -19.87
N GLU A 72 27.11 7.29 -20.89
CA GLU A 72 27.98 8.15 -21.70
C GLU A 72 28.43 9.35 -20.87
N THR A 73 29.73 9.43 -20.58
CA THR A 73 30.33 10.58 -19.90
C THR A 73 31.35 11.25 -20.83
N SER A 74 31.49 12.56 -20.69
CA SER A 74 32.36 13.36 -21.54
C SER A 74 33.87 13.12 -21.33
N GLY A 75 34.28 12.07 -20.61
CA GLY A 75 35.68 11.68 -20.39
C GLY A 75 35.82 10.69 -19.24
N GLY A 76 36.60 9.61 -19.44
CA GLY A 76 36.94 8.63 -18.43
C GLY A 76 36.25 7.28 -18.59
N ARG A 77 36.34 6.42 -17.55
CA ARG A 77 35.74 5.08 -17.53
C ARG A 77 34.22 5.19 -17.39
N TYR A 78 33.48 4.67 -18.34
CA TYR A 78 32.02 4.64 -18.34
C TYR A 78 31.49 3.69 -17.25
N PRO A 79 30.87 4.18 -16.15
CA PRO A 79 30.31 3.31 -15.14
C PRO A 79 29.00 2.67 -15.63
N SER A 80 28.75 1.43 -15.24
CA SER A 80 27.45 0.79 -15.49
C SER A 80 26.37 1.36 -14.56
N LEU A 81 25.16 1.50 -15.11
CA LEU A 81 23.97 1.92 -14.42
C LEU A 81 23.14 0.71 -14.02
N TYR A 82 22.83 0.58 -12.74
CA TYR A 82 22.02 -0.50 -12.19
C TYR A 82 20.69 0.02 -11.65
N GLY A 83 19.63 -0.79 -11.74
CA GLY A 83 18.32 -0.42 -11.23
C GLY A 83 17.38 -1.62 -11.15
N LEU A 84 16.18 -1.42 -10.60
CA LEU A 84 15.20 -2.49 -10.43
C LEU A 84 14.77 -3.09 -11.77
N ASN A 85 14.65 -4.41 -11.81
CA ASN A 85 14.06 -5.12 -12.93
C ASN A 85 12.52 -5.08 -12.79
N PRO A 86 11.78 -4.37 -13.67
CA PRO A 86 10.34 -4.23 -13.56
C PRO A 86 9.61 -5.57 -13.64
N GLU A 87 10.17 -6.56 -14.36
CA GLU A 87 9.54 -7.87 -14.53
C GLU A 87 9.86 -8.87 -13.42
N SER A 88 10.59 -8.45 -12.39
CA SER A 88 10.98 -9.35 -11.31
C SER A 88 9.82 -9.74 -10.42
N GLY A 89 8.74 -8.97 -10.40
CA GLY A 89 7.54 -9.28 -9.64
C GLY A 89 6.48 -8.20 -9.79
N TYR A 90 5.28 -8.49 -9.30
CA TYR A 90 4.14 -7.60 -9.37
C TYR A 90 3.43 -7.52 -8.02
N PHE A 91 2.78 -6.40 -7.78
CA PHE A 91 1.94 -6.17 -6.61
C PHE A 91 0.57 -5.72 -7.07
N ILE A 92 -0.47 -6.21 -6.40
CA ILE A 92 -1.85 -5.77 -6.63
C ILE A 92 -2.29 -4.94 -5.43
N GLY A 93 -2.83 -3.76 -5.70
CA GLY A 93 -3.49 -2.91 -4.73
C GLY A 93 -5.00 -2.93 -4.95
N VAL A 94 -5.76 -3.11 -3.88
CA VAL A 94 -7.22 -3.05 -3.89
C VAL A 94 -7.68 -1.99 -2.91
N ASP A 95 -8.44 -1.02 -3.40
CA ASP A 95 -9.01 0.06 -2.61
C ASP A 95 -10.53 -0.12 -2.54
N ILE A 96 -11.06 -0.40 -1.34
CA ILE A 96 -12.48 -0.64 -1.11
C ILE A 96 -13.16 0.66 -0.73
N LYS A 97 -14.08 1.12 -1.59
CA LYS A 97 -14.95 2.25 -1.34
C LYS A 97 -16.36 1.79 -0.96
N LYS A 98 -17.21 2.71 -0.54
CA LYS A 98 -18.60 2.42 -0.15
C LYS A 98 -19.39 1.67 -1.22
N PHE A 99 -19.27 2.05 -2.49
CA PHE A 99 -20.08 1.53 -3.60
C PHE A 99 -19.23 1.00 -4.77
N ALA A 100 -17.94 0.93 -4.63
CA ALA A 100 -17.03 0.46 -5.68
C ALA A 100 -15.72 -0.06 -5.09
N ILE A 101 -14.96 -0.79 -5.91
CA ILE A 101 -13.55 -1.06 -5.65
C ILE A 101 -12.70 -0.56 -6.82
N ASN A 102 -11.47 -0.18 -6.49
CA ASN A 102 -10.42 0.04 -7.46
C ASN A 102 -9.37 -1.08 -7.34
N ILE A 103 -8.88 -1.59 -8.44
CA ILE A 103 -7.83 -2.61 -8.45
C ILE A 103 -6.73 -2.15 -9.41
N GLY A 104 -5.51 -2.06 -8.90
CA GLY A 104 -4.32 -1.71 -9.66
C GLY A 104 -3.24 -2.78 -9.58
N LEU A 105 -2.52 -2.96 -10.69
CA LEU A 105 -1.33 -3.81 -10.80
C LEU A 105 -0.13 -2.91 -11.03
N ILE A 106 0.88 -3.04 -10.19
CA ILE A 106 2.18 -2.38 -10.38
C ILE A 106 3.30 -3.41 -10.54
N ASN A 107 4.32 -3.05 -11.32
CA ASN A 107 5.51 -3.86 -11.45
C ASN A 107 6.47 -3.66 -10.27
N PHE A 108 7.58 -4.40 -10.24
CA PHE A 108 8.57 -4.34 -9.16
C PHE A 108 9.27 -2.97 -9.03
N LYS A 109 9.24 -2.15 -10.08
CA LYS A 109 9.77 -0.78 -10.08
C LYS A 109 8.76 0.24 -9.53
N GLY A 110 7.49 -0.17 -9.38
CA GLY A 110 6.39 0.69 -8.93
C GLY A 110 5.69 1.44 -10.08
N ASP A 111 5.90 1.04 -11.33
CA ASP A 111 5.16 1.59 -12.47
C ASP A 111 3.80 0.90 -12.57
N MET A 112 2.75 1.67 -12.89
CA MET A 112 1.40 1.14 -13.11
C MET A 112 1.35 0.34 -14.40
N VAL A 113 0.92 -0.92 -14.30
CA VAL A 113 0.78 -1.85 -15.43
C VAL A 113 -0.67 -1.91 -15.90
N GLU A 114 -1.60 -2.05 -14.96
CA GLU A 114 -3.04 -2.10 -15.24
C GLU A 114 -3.81 -1.43 -14.10
N LEU A 115 -4.87 -0.72 -14.42
CA LEU A 115 -5.73 -0.07 -13.43
C LEU A 115 -7.19 -0.19 -13.83
N LYS A 116 -8.01 -0.68 -12.92
CA LYS A 116 -9.47 -0.66 -13.04
C LYS A 116 -10.08 0.12 -11.90
N MET A 117 -10.79 1.15 -12.27
CA MET A 117 -11.46 2.05 -11.35
C MET A 117 -12.96 1.82 -11.34
N ASN A 118 -13.56 2.09 -10.18
CA ASN A 118 -15.02 2.12 -9.98
C ASN A 118 -15.73 0.82 -10.41
N ILE A 119 -15.12 -0.34 -10.12
CA ILE A 119 -15.80 -1.62 -10.30
C ILE A 119 -16.95 -1.66 -9.29
N PRO A 120 -18.20 -1.85 -9.73
CA PRO A 120 -19.35 -1.88 -8.82
C PRO A 120 -19.17 -2.93 -7.71
N PHE A 121 -19.30 -2.49 -6.48
CA PHE A 121 -19.17 -3.34 -5.29
C PHE A 121 -19.86 -2.64 -4.12
N LYS A 122 -20.65 -3.38 -3.35
CA LYS A 122 -21.29 -2.86 -2.15
C LYS A 122 -20.53 -3.34 -0.92
N SER A 123 -19.86 -2.40 -0.26
CA SER A 123 -19.04 -2.71 0.92
C SER A 123 -19.93 -2.92 2.14
N GLU A 124 -20.41 -4.14 2.32
CA GLU A 124 -21.17 -4.59 3.49
C GLU A 124 -20.31 -5.54 4.34
N ASN A 125 -20.59 -5.57 5.65
CA ASN A 125 -19.90 -6.45 6.59
C ASN A 125 -20.56 -7.83 6.61
N THR A 126 -20.55 -8.53 5.46
CA THR A 126 -21.17 -9.83 5.27
C THR A 126 -20.22 -10.81 4.56
N SER A 127 -20.49 -12.11 4.71
CA SER A 127 -19.72 -13.17 4.03
C SER A 127 -19.90 -13.10 2.51
N GLU A 128 -21.10 -12.75 2.03
CA GLU A 128 -21.40 -12.60 0.61
C GLU A 128 -20.58 -11.49 -0.03
N ALA A 129 -20.45 -10.34 0.65
CA ALA A 129 -19.61 -9.24 0.17
C ALA A 129 -18.12 -9.64 0.15
N LEU A 130 -17.66 -10.40 1.14
CA LEU A 130 -16.29 -10.92 1.14
C LEU A 130 -16.03 -11.88 -0.02
N GLU A 131 -16.96 -12.78 -0.31
CA GLU A 131 -16.87 -13.69 -1.47
C GLU A 131 -16.86 -12.93 -2.79
N GLU A 132 -17.73 -11.92 -2.94
CA GLU A 132 -17.75 -11.09 -4.16
C GLU A 132 -16.44 -10.31 -4.32
N LEU A 133 -15.87 -9.77 -3.24
CA LEU A 133 -14.55 -9.13 -3.25
C LEU A 133 -13.48 -10.09 -3.78
N CYS A 134 -13.40 -11.29 -3.24
CA CYS A 134 -12.44 -12.31 -3.68
C CYS A 134 -12.63 -12.65 -5.16
N LYS A 135 -13.86 -12.82 -5.61
CA LYS A 135 -14.20 -13.12 -7.00
C LYS A 135 -13.76 -11.99 -7.94
N LEU A 136 -13.99 -10.73 -7.59
CA LEU A 136 -13.58 -9.57 -8.39
C LEU A 136 -12.06 -9.48 -8.53
N ILE A 137 -11.32 -9.73 -7.44
CA ILE A 137 -9.86 -9.79 -7.44
C ILE A 137 -9.36 -10.92 -8.35
N LEU A 138 -9.92 -12.12 -8.24
CA LEU A 138 -9.54 -13.26 -9.07
C LEU A 138 -9.87 -13.04 -10.55
N GLN A 139 -11.00 -12.38 -10.87
CA GLN A 139 -11.33 -11.98 -12.23
C GLN A 139 -10.33 -10.97 -12.80
N PHE A 140 -9.87 -10.02 -11.97
CA PHE A 140 -8.84 -9.08 -12.38
C PHE A 140 -7.52 -9.81 -12.67
N ILE A 141 -7.07 -10.70 -11.77
CA ILE A 141 -5.84 -11.50 -11.94
C ILE A 141 -5.91 -12.33 -13.23
N LYS A 142 -7.04 -12.98 -13.49
CA LYS A 142 -7.23 -13.78 -14.71
C LYS A 142 -7.18 -12.96 -16.00
N LYS A 143 -7.53 -11.67 -15.92
CA LYS A 143 -7.57 -10.79 -17.10
C LYS A 143 -6.21 -10.17 -17.42
N VAL A 144 -5.37 -9.92 -16.42
CA VAL A 144 -4.02 -9.44 -16.63
C VAL A 144 -3.14 -10.62 -17.08
N ASP A 145 -2.52 -10.49 -18.24
CA ASP A 145 -1.70 -11.53 -18.85
C ASP A 145 -0.30 -11.55 -18.23
N ILE A 146 -0.22 -11.95 -16.96
CA ILE A 146 1.03 -12.11 -16.21
C ILE A 146 1.11 -13.49 -15.59
N ASP A 147 2.33 -13.98 -15.41
CA ASP A 147 2.59 -15.20 -14.67
C ASP A 147 2.18 -15.03 -13.20
N ASN A 148 1.21 -15.82 -12.75
CA ASN A 148 0.70 -15.79 -11.38
C ASN A 148 1.81 -15.96 -10.33
N ASP A 149 2.83 -16.75 -10.65
CA ASP A 149 3.98 -16.94 -9.78
C ASP A 149 4.79 -15.66 -9.53
N LYS A 150 4.62 -14.65 -10.38
CA LYS A 150 5.25 -13.34 -10.22
C LYS A 150 4.44 -12.37 -9.36
N ILE A 151 3.22 -12.68 -8.96
CA ILE A 151 2.45 -11.87 -8.02
C ILE A 151 3.03 -12.09 -6.62
N LEU A 152 3.66 -11.07 -6.07
CA LEU A 152 4.38 -11.15 -4.80
C LEU A 152 3.48 -10.88 -3.60
N ASN A 153 2.53 -9.97 -3.74
CA ASN A 153 1.57 -9.62 -2.69
C ASN A 153 0.33 -8.92 -3.27
N ILE A 154 -0.79 -9.09 -2.60
CA ILE A 154 -2.02 -8.33 -2.81
C ILE A 154 -2.26 -7.52 -1.54
N ASN A 155 -2.27 -6.19 -1.63
CA ASN A 155 -2.63 -5.35 -0.50
C ASN A 155 -4.06 -4.85 -0.65
N ILE A 156 -4.89 -5.07 0.36
CA ILE A 156 -6.30 -4.69 0.36
C ILE A 156 -6.52 -3.61 1.41
N ASN A 157 -6.94 -2.42 0.96
CA ASN A 157 -7.21 -1.30 1.83
C ASN A 157 -8.70 -1.32 2.22
N VAL A 158 -8.94 -1.37 3.52
CA VAL A 158 -10.29 -1.39 4.10
C VAL A 158 -10.49 -0.18 5.00
N SER A 159 -11.73 0.30 5.06
CA SER A 159 -12.07 1.45 5.90
C SER A 159 -12.11 1.08 7.37
N GLY A 160 -11.78 2.04 8.24
CA GLY A 160 -11.85 1.94 9.69
C GLY A 160 -10.61 1.32 10.31
N ARG A 161 -10.77 0.70 11.48
CA ARG A 161 -9.65 0.24 12.31
C ARG A 161 -9.03 -1.05 11.80
N VAL A 162 -7.77 -0.98 11.40
CA VAL A 162 -7.00 -2.09 10.86
C VAL A 162 -5.64 -2.16 11.54
N ASN A 163 -5.25 -3.34 11.99
CA ASN A 163 -3.89 -3.60 12.42
C ASN A 163 -3.16 -4.37 11.30
N PRO A 164 -2.26 -3.71 10.55
CA PRO A 164 -1.57 -4.33 9.41
C PRO A 164 -0.57 -5.42 9.82
N GLU A 165 -0.02 -5.34 11.04
CA GLU A 165 0.95 -6.33 11.53
C GLU A 165 0.28 -7.67 11.87
N SER A 166 -0.87 -7.61 12.54
CA SER A 166 -1.63 -8.82 12.90
C SER A 166 -2.62 -9.27 11.83
N GLY A 167 -2.88 -8.44 10.81
CA GLY A 167 -3.82 -8.75 9.74
C GLY A 167 -5.30 -8.70 10.15
N TYR A 168 -5.62 -8.10 11.31
CA TYR A 168 -7.00 -7.95 11.77
C TYR A 168 -7.65 -6.66 11.28
N SER A 169 -8.89 -6.78 10.79
CA SER A 169 -9.83 -5.68 10.64
C SER A 169 -10.84 -5.70 11.79
N PHE A 170 -11.08 -4.54 12.39
CA PHE A 170 -12.00 -4.39 13.53
C PHE A 170 -13.30 -3.65 13.17
N SER A 171 -13.41 -3.21 11.93
CA SER A 171 -14.56 -2.43 11.46
C SER A 171 -15.29 -3.07 10.31
N GLN A 172 -14.58 -3.77 9.43
CA GLN A 172 -15.14 -4.36 8.22
C GLN A 172 -14.65 -5.81 8.05
N PHE A 173 -15.53 -6.70 7.61
CA PHE A 173 -15.26 -8.14 7.47
C PHE A 173 -14.73 -8.79 8.76
N ASN A 174 -15.26 -8.33 9.91
CA ASN A 174 -14.82 -8.76 11.24
C ASN A 174 -15.76 -9.80 11.88
N PHE A 175 -16.41 -10.60 11.07
CA PHE A 175 -17.34 -11.63 11.50
C PHE A 175 -16.67 -13.00 11.78
N GLU A 176 -15.39 -13.14 11.51
CA GLU A 176 -14.57 -14.28 11.89
C GLU A 176 -13.57 -13.88 12.99
N GLU A 177 -13.22 -14.82 13.90
CA GLU A 177 -12.21 -14.58 14.94
C GLU A 177 -10.78 -14.66 14.42
N ARG A 178 -10.60 -14.89 13.11
CA ARG A 178 -9.31 -15.03 12.44
C ARG A 178 -8.86 -13.69 11.82
N PRO A 179 -7.54 -13.48 11.66
CA PRO A 179 -7.04 -12.35 10.88
C PRO A 179 -7.65 -12.31 9.47
N LEU A 180 -8.22 -11.19 9.08
CA LEU A 180 -8.82 -11.01 7.75
C LEU A 180 -7.80 -11.29 6.62
N ALA A 181 -6.52 -10.90 6.83
CA ALA A 181 -5.45 -11.17 5.88
C ALA A 181 -5.24 -12.68 5.63
N GLU A 182 -5.37 -13.53 6.66
CA GLU A 182 -5.28 -14.98 6.52
C GLU A 182 -6.48 -15.55 5.75
N VAL A 183 -7.69 -15.13 6.11
CA VAL A 183 -8.94 -15.55 5.44
C VAL A 183 -8.89 -15.21 3.96
N LEU A 184 -8.46 -13.98 3.62
CA LEU A 184 -8.32 -13.56 2.23
C LEU A 184 -7.20 -14.30 1.50
N THR A 185 -6.08 -14.58 2.18
CA THR A 185 -4.99 -15.39 1.61
C THR A 185 -5.47 -16.79 1.23
N GLU A 186 -6.24 -17.44 2.08
CA GLU A 186 -6.81 -18.77 1.81
C GLU A 186 -7.81 -18.73 0.66
N LYS A 187 -8.71 -17.74 0.63
CA LYS A 187 -9.76 -17.63 -0.40
C LYS A 187 -9.22 -17.24 -1.78
N ILE A 188 -8.25 -16.35 -1.82
CA ILE A 188 -7.68 -15.84 -3.08
C ILE A 188 -6.53 -16.72 -3.59
N GLY A 189 -5.84 -17.43 -2.69
CA GLY A 189 -4.72 -18.30 -3.04
C GLY A 189 -3.38 -17.56 -3.28
N PHE A 190 -3.31 -16.29 -2.92
CA PHE A 190 -2.11 -15.43 -2.96
C PHE A 190 -1.85 -14.84 -1.59
N ARG A 191 -0.61 -14.42 -1.34
CA ARG A 191 -0.29 -13.66 -0.14
C ARG A 191 -1.08 -12.36 -0.13
N VAL A 192 -1.85 -12.14 0.94
CA VAL A 192 -2.63 -10.91 1.17
C VAL A 192 -2.14 -10.20 2.41
N THR A 193 -2.03 -8.89 2.31
CA THR A 193 -1.88 -7.96 3.44
C THR A 193 -3.05 -6.98 3.41
N ILE A 194 -3.39 -6.43 4.57
CA ILE A 194 -4.43 -5.41 4.66
C ILE A 194 -3.89 -4.15 5.33
N ASP A 195 -4.44 -3.00 4.97
CA ASP A 195 -4.18 -1.75 5.66
C ASP A 195 -5.43 -0.86 5.66
N ASN A 196 -5.38 0.24 6.43
CA ASN A 196 -6.41 1.25 6.41
C ASN A 196 -6.33 2.08 5.11
N ASP A 197 -7.48 2.41 4.53
CA ASP A 197 -7.61 3.16 3.27
C ASP A 197 -6.92 4.53 3.31
N THR A 198 -7.12 5.30 4.37
CA THR A 198 -6.49 6.64 4.53
C THR A 198 -4.98 6.54 4.67
N ARG A 199 -4.45 5.54 5.39
CA ARG A 199 -3.00 5.31 5.47
C ARG A 199 -2.41 4.94 4.11
N ALA A 200 -3.10 4.10 3.35
CA ALA A 200 -2.67 3.73 2.00
C ALA A 200 -2.65 4.94 1.06
N MET A 201 -3.68 5.80 1.10
CA MET A 201 -3.71 7.06 0.34
C MET A 201 -2.55 7.98 0.75
N THR A 202 -2.30 8.11 2.05
CA THR A 202 -1.19 8.91 2.59
C THR A 202 0.15 8.44 2.05
N TYR A 203 0.37 7.13 2.05
CA TYR A 203 1.60 6.55 1.53
C TYR A 203 1.71 6.72 0.01
N GLY A 204 0.60 6.61 -0.71
CA GLY A 204 0.54 6.87 -2.16
C GLY A 204 0.93 8.32 -2.51
N GLU A 205 0.39 9.31 -1.78
CA GLU A 205 0.77 10.71 -1.93
C GLU A 205 2.23 10.98 -1.57
N TYR A 206 2.73 10.32 -0.53
CA TYR A 206 4.15 10.41 -0.14
C TYR A 206 5.07 9.87 -1.23
N MET A 207 4.73 8.73 -1.83
CA MET A 207 5.59 8.05 -2.79
C MET A 207 5.52 8.60 -4.21
N LYS A 208 4.35 9.03 -4.67
CA LYS A 208 4.08 9.36 -6.08
C LYS A 208 3.24 10.63 -6.28
N GLY A 209 2.83 11.27 -5.20
CA GLY A 209 1.99 12.46 -5.24
C GLY A 209 2.76 13.78 -5.18
N CYS A 210 2.24 14.72 -4.41
CA CYS A 210 2.74 16.09 -4.35
C CYS A 210 3.94 16.30 -3.40
N VAL A 211 4.32 15.31 -2.61
CA VAL A 211 5.42 15.40 -1.64
C VAL A 211 6.76 15.44 -2.35
N LYS A 212 7.62 16.39 -1.98
CA LYS A 212 8.92 16.64 -2.65
C LYS A 212 10.12 16.60 -1.71
N GLY A 213 10.07 15.72 -0.70
CA GLY A 213 11.17 15.53 0.24
C GLY A 213 10.83 15.86 1.69
N GLU A 214 9.62 16.31 1.95
CA GLU A 214 9.10 16.44 3.31
C GLU A 214 9.06 15.06 3.97
N LYS A 215 9.51 14.99 5.23
CA LYS A 215 9.55 13.75 6.00
C LYS A 215 8.40 13.62 6.99
N ASP A 216 7.79 14.75 7.33
CA ASP A 216 6.70 14.83 8.30
C ASP A 216 5.47 15.40 7.60
N ILE A 217 4.40 14.58 7.51
CA ILE A 217 3.21 14.89 6.73
C ILE A 217 1.97 14.50 7.50
N ILE A 218 0.95 15.35 7.42
CA ILE A 218 -0.42 15.02 7.76
C ILE A 218 -1.24 15.07 6.48
N PHE A 219 -1.79 13.93 6.10
CA PHE A 219 -2.74 13.80 5.00
C PHE A 219 -4.15 13.78 5.58
N VAL A 220 -5.02 14.65 5.08
CA VAL A 220 -6.43 14.69 5.52
C VAL A 220 -7.31 14.13 4.42
N ASN A 221 -7.97 13.01 4.71
CA ASN A 221 -8.92 12.36 3.82
C ASN A 221 -10.35 12.81 4.19
N VAL A 222 -10.89 13.72 3.37
CA VAL A 222 -12.30 14.14 3.44
C VAL A 222 -13.03 13.46 2.29
N SER A 223 -13.56 12.27 2.55
CA SER A 223 -14.33 11.48 1.59
C SER A 223 -15.71 11.15 2.16
N TRP A 224 -16.23 9.95 2.00
CA TRP A 224 -17.45 9.51 2.66
C TRP A 224 -17.34 9.59 4.19
N GLY A 225 -16.16 9.22 4.74
CA GLY A 225 -15.76 9.45 6.12
C GLY A 225 -14.73 10.59 6.23
N LEU A 226 -14.17 10.74 7.42
CA LEU A 226 -13.10 11.69 7.74
C LEU A 226 -11.99 10.98 8.51
N GLY A 227 -10.79 10.95 7.94
CA GLY A 227 -9.63 10.37 8.58
C GLY A 227 -8.37 11.17 8.29
N ILE A 228 -7.29 10.89 9.01
CA ILE A 228 -5.96 11.41 8.71
C ILE A 228 -4.94 10.29 8.62
N GLY A 229 -3.97 10.46 7.74
CA GLY A 229 -2.76 9.67 7.73
C GLY A 229 -1.58 10.51 8.16
N ILE A 230 -0.65 9.93 8.89
CA ILE A 230 0.47 10.60 9.50
C ILE A 230 1.76 9.93 9.06
N ILE A 231 2.71 10.70 8.54
CA ILE A 231 4.07 10.28 8.28
C ILE A 231 4.99 11.09 9.19
N ILE A 232 5.88 10.41 9.89
CA ILE A 232 6.91 10.98 10.75
C ILE A 232 8.24 10.38 10.34
N ASP A 233 9.22 11.23 10.07
CA ASP A 233 10.57 10.82 9.67
C ASP A 233 10.58 9.90 8.44
N GLY A 234 9.68 10.17 7.48
CA GLY A 234 9.50 9.38 6.26
C GLY A 234 8.81 8.02 6.45
N LYS A 235 8.21 7.77 7.62
CA LYS A 235 7.53 6.50 7.94
C LYS A 235 6.08 6.74 8.30
N ILE A 236 5.21 5.89 7.76
CA ILE A 236 3.80 5.90 8.13
C ILE A 236 3.66 5.59 9.63
N TYR A 237 2.94 6.44 10.35
CA TYR A 237 2.68 6.25 11.77
C TYR A 237 1.39 5.47 11.97
N THR A 238 1.49 4.27 12.54
CA THR A 238 0.33 3.38 12.76
C THR A 238 -0.21 3.45 14.19
N GLY A 239 0.56 4.02 15.12
CA GLY A 239 0.26 3.97 16.54
C GLY A 239 0.49 2.56 17.14
N LYS A 240 0.21 2.39 18.43
CA LYS A 240 0.45 1.14 19.16
C LYS A 240 -0.36 -0.04 18.62
N SER A 241 -1.60 0.19 18.19
CA SER A 241 -2.55 -0.87 17.81
C SER A 241 -2.98 -0.79 16.34
N GLY A 242 -2.31 0.04 15.53
CA GLY A 242 -2.70 0.26 14.15
C GLY A 242 -3.89 1.23 13.98
N PHE A 243 -4.24 2.03 14.98
CA PHE A 243 -5.44 2.89 14.98
C PHE A 243 -5.10 4.37 14.99
N SER A 244 -3.91 4.76 14.53
CA SER A 244 -3.60 6.17 14.34
C SER A 244 -4.49 6.78 13.25
N GLY A 245 -4.78 8.05 13.39
CA GLY A 245 -5.51 8.79 12.35
C GLY A 245 -7.05 8.73 12.45
N GLU A 246 -7.61 8.13 13.49
CA GLU A 246 -9.05 8.10 13.78
C GLU A 246 -9.61 9.49 14.20
N PHE A 247 -9.11 10.56 13.54
CA PHE A 247 -9.37 11.95 13.84
C PHE A 247 -10.87 12.33 13.71
N GLY A 248 -11.53 11.73 12.70
CA GLY A 248 -12.97 11.91 12.48
C GLY A 248 -13.82 11.48 13.67
N HIS A 249 -13.30 10.61 14.55
CA HIS A 249 -14.01 10.12 15.73
C HIS A 249 -13.68 10.89 17.02
N THR A 250 -12.99 12.05 16.90
CA THR A 250 -12.82 12.99 18.00
C THR A 250 -14.17 13.60 18.33
N ASN A 251 -14.54 13.60 19.61
CA ASN A 251 -15.77 14.25 20.08
C ASN A 251 -15.56 15.77 20.11
N VAL A 252 -16.25 16.47 19.24
CA VAL A 252 -16.11 17.93 19.03
C VAL A 252 -17.45 18.64 19.15
N PHE A 253 -18.55 17.96 18.87
CA PHE A 253 -19.89 18.53 18.84
C PHE A 253 -20.75 18.01 20.00
N ASP A 254 -21.58 18.88 20.55
CA ASP A 254 -22.64 18.53 21.48
C ASP A 254 -23.95 18.35 20.71
N ASN A 255 -24.05 17.23 19.97
CA ASN A 255 -25.21 16.87 19.19
C ASN A 255 -25.62 15.41 19.42
N GLU A 256 -26.89 15.08 19.07
CA GLU A 256 -27.48 13.75 19.24
C GLU A 256 -27.18 12.78 18.06
N ILE A 257 -26.36 13.19 17.08
CA ILE A 257 -26.07 12.40 15.90
C ILE A 257 -25.14 11.24 16.28
N ILE A 258 -25.63 10.03 16.08
CA ILE A 258 -24.86 8.82 16.35
C ILE A 258 -23.92 8.54 15.17
N CYS A 259 -22.62 8.59 15.44
CA CYS A 259 -21.61 8.16 14.51
C CYS A 259 -21.63 6.63 14.34
N HIS A 260 -21.20 6.13 13.18
CA HIS A 260 -21.10 4.68 12.95
C HIS A 260 -20.15 3.97 13.93
N CYS A 261 -19.25 4.69 14.61
CA CYS A 261 -18.42 4.17 15.70
C CYS A 261 -19.19 3.98 17.04
N GLY A 262 -20.49 4.32 17.08
CA GLY A 262 -21.36 4.18 18.25
C GLY A 262 -21.34 5.37 19.23
N LYS A 263 -20.49 6.39 18.99
CA LYS A 263 -20.43 7.61 19.82
C LYS A 263 -21.25 8.74 19.20
N LYS A 264 -21.62 9.72 20.03
CA LYS A 264 -22.21 10.99 19.60
C LYS A 264 -21.14 12.08 19.52
N GLY A 265 -21.39 13.13 18.73
CA GLY A 265 -20.55 14.32 18.66
C GLY A 265 -19.22 14.15 17.95
N CYS A 266 -19.03 13.09 17.18
CA CYS A 266 -17.83 12.89 16.39
C CYS A 266 -17.69 13.96 15.29
N LEU A 267 -16.47 14.45 15.04
CA LEU A 267 -16.19 15.42 13.98
C LEU A 267 -16.72 14.95 12.61
N GLU A 268 -16.60 13.68 12.30
CA GLU A 268 -17.06 13.08 11.04
C GLU A 268 -18.55 13.27 10.80
N THR A 269 -19.39 13.31 11.87
CA THR A 269 -20.84 13.47 11.72
C THR A 269 -21.27 14.82 11.15
N GLU A 270 -20.35 15.80 11.13
CA GLU A 270 -20.62 17.15 10.60
C GLU A 270 -19.63 17.58 9.49
N ALA A 271 -18.46 16.95 9.40
CA ALA A 271 -17.36 17.38 8.53
C ALA A 271 -16.91 16.29 7.55
N SER A 272 -17.83 15.50 7.01
CA SER A 272 -17.55 14.43 6.05
C SER A 272 -18.49 14.47 4.84
N GLY A 273 -18.19 13.68 3.81
CA GLY A 273 -19.09 13.51 2.67
C GLY A 273 -20.43 12.89 3.05
N SER A 274 -20.46 11.97 4.02
CA SER A 274 -21.71 11.40 4.54
C SER A 274 -22.54 12.45 5.32
N ALA A 275 -21.89 13.35 6.05
CA ALA A 275 -22.55 14.48 6.70
C ALA A 275 -23.16 15.44 5.68
N LEU A 276 -22.40 15.82 4.66
CA LEU A 276 -22.91 16.66 3.56
C LEU A 276 -24.10 16.02 2.84
N HIS A 277 -24.02 14.73 2.56
CA HIS A 277 -25.11 13.97 1.95
C HIS A 277 -26.37 13.99 2.83
N ARG A 278 -26.22 13.72 4.14
CA ARG A 278 -27.34 13.76 5.10
C ARG A 278 -28.00 15.14 5.12
N ILE A 279 -27.21 16.21 5.30
CA ILE A 279 -27.70 17.59 5.36
C ILE A 279 -28.44 17.97 4.07
N LEU A 280 -27.91 17.58 2.90
CA LEU A 280 -28.55 17.88 1.62
C LEU A 280 -29.89 17.16 1.48
N ILE A 281 -29.97 15.88 1.84
CA ILE A 281 -31.23 15.13 1.79
C ILE A 281 -32.30 15.74 2.76
N GLU A 282 -31.87 16.08 3.97
CA GLU A 282 -32.77 16.72 4.96
C GLU A 282 -33.35 18.05 4.42
N ARG A 283 -32.50 18.89 3.79
CA ARG A 283 -32.95 20.15 3.19
C ARG A 283 -33.92 19.94 2.03
N ILE A 284 -33.62 19.04 1.12
CA ILE A 284 -34.51 18.70 0.01
C ILE A 284 -35.85 18.19 0.50
N GLN A 285 -35.89 17.36 1.57
CA GLN A 285 -37.12 16.87 2.15
C GLN A 285 -37.93 17.97 2.81
N ASN A 286 -37.28 19.01 3.32
CA ASN A 286 -37.90 20.18 3.90
C ASN A 286 -38.32 21.26 2.87
N GLY A 287 -38.05 21.03 1.59
CA GLY A 287 -38.43 21.93 0.51
C GLY A 287 -37.48 23.14 0.31
N GLU A 288 -36.23 23.03 0.78
CA GLU A 288 -35.16 24.03 0.62
C GLU A 288 -34.29 23.80 -0.61
#